data_67f3e50f1cf7e2cd0200a32716c1391b
#
_entry.id   67f3e50f1cf7e2cd0200a32716c1391b
#
_cell.length_a   1.000
_cell.length_b   1.000
_cell.length_c   1.000
_cell.angle_alpha   90.00
_cell.angle_beta   90.00
_cell.angle_gamma   90.00
#
_symmetry.space_group_name_H-M   'P 1'
#
loop_
_entity.id
_entity.type
_entity.pdbx_description
1 polymer ?
#
loop_
_entity_poly.entity_id
_entity_poly.type
_entity_poly.pdbx_seq_one_letter_code
_entity_poly.pdbx_strand_id
1 'polypeptide(L)'
;RYEGEAGEISLPMLLQKNDSENYREATLVIVCGESEVTVHIRQEANPNAVLTLNSADIKDFDKYYKPIEFSNMNMLRSDARWSWWRMKQSEHFFVFWEPGFGNDPGAESVPEVLRVDIDDLLAKAEQFYRTNIETLKFADTGQNKSFLDKYKMEIYLLYQTEWLATGSGYDNTIGALWVNPSTCQPVGSTIAHEIGHSFQYQVSCDKMLNGEADFSQVGFRYGYGSSGEGGNGFWEQCAQWQSFQDYPAELFGYHVDVWKANYHRHFNHEWMRYASYWLQYYWAQKHGVDVVGNVWTQSRYPEDPLMTYQRLYCNNDLQTLYTELYGYATRMVTYDMDVVRNYVTETACNYTTKMYDAAG
;
A
#
# COMPACT_ATOMS: atom_id res chain seq x y z
N ARG A 1 37.89 -47.97 -17.50
CA ARG A 1 37.91 -49.45 -17.68
C ARG A 1 38.64 -50.02 -16.48
N TYR A 2 38.02 -50.96 -15.77
CA TYR A 2 38.66 -51.71 -14.68
C TYR A 2 39.07 -53.09 -15.25
N GLU A 3 40.28 -53.46 -14.95
CA GLU A 3 40.77 -54.79 -15.31
C GLU A 3 41.33 -55.47 -14.04
N GLY A 4 40.78 -56.65 -13.66
CA GLY A 4 41.15 -57.37 -12.45
C GLY A 4 40.72 -58.85 -12.50
N GLU A 5 41.12 -59.64 -11.49
CA GLU A 5 40.75 -61.03 -11.35
C GLU A 5 39.28 -61.21 -10.96
N ALA A 6 38.72 -62.36 -11.18
CA ALA A 6 37.33 -62.70 -10.82
C ALA A 6 37.15 -62.59 -9.28
N GLY A 7 36.10 -61.88 -8.87
CA GLY A 7 35.77 -61.70 -7.45
C GLY A 7 34.74 -60.59 -7.26
N GLU A 8 34.53 -60.20 -6.02
CA GLU A 8 33.69 -59.08 -5.67
C GLU A 8 34.41 -57.76 -5.94
N ILE A 9 33.84 -56.88 -6.74
CA ILE A 9 34.40 -55.57 -7.10
C ILE A 9 33.49 -54.48 -6.59
N SER A 10 34.03 -53.55 -5.78
CA SER A 10 33.33 -52.36 -5.32
C SER A 10 33.74 -51.17 -6.18
N LEU A 11 32.79 -50.58 -6.90
CA LEU A 11 32.99 -49.39 -7.73
C LEU A 11 32.38 -48.17 -7.03
N PRO A 12 33.19 -47.29 -6.38
CA PRO A 12 32.65 -46.08 -5.79
C PRO A 12 32.20 -45.10 -6.87
N MET A 13 30.97 -44.63 -6.75
CA MET A 13 30.41 -43.58 -7.62
C MET A 13 30.16 -42.31 -6.81
N LEU A 14 30.65 -41.18 -7.32
CA LEU A 14 30.34 -39.88 -6.77
C LEU A 14 29.22 -39.26 -7.61
N LEU A 15 28.06 -39.11 -7.01
CA LEU A 15 26.95 -38.37 -7.62
C LEU A 15 26.99 -36.91 -7.15
N GLN A 16 27.02 -35.99 -8.10
CA GLN A 16 26.83 -34.57 -7.80
C GLN A 16 25.41 -34.37 -7.34
N LYS A 17 25.21 -33.44 -6.37
CA LYS A 17 23.88 -33.05 -5.90
C LYS A 17 23.02 -32.61 -7.09
N ASN A 18 21.76 -33.04 -7.11
CA ASN A 18 20.79 -32.55 -8.08
C ASN A 18 20.20 -31.23 -7.53
N ASP A 19 20.63 -30.09 -8.06
CA ASP A 19 20.13 -28.77 -7.66
C ASP A 19 19.00 -28.27 -8.59
N SER A 20 18.43 -29.17 -9.43
CA SER A 20 17.30 -28.86 -10.30
C SER A 20 15.96 -29.31 -9.71
N GLU A 21 14.89 -28.72 -10.19
CA GLU A 21 13.50 -29.12 -9.89
C GLU A 21 13.06 -30.40 -10.60
N ASN A 22 13.89 -30.91 -11.52
CA ASN A 22 13.61 -32.13 -12.26
C ASN A 22 14.46 -33.27 -11.76
N TYR A 23 13.90 -34.50 -11.75
CA TYR A 23 14.73 -35.69 -11.59
C TYR A 23 15.68 -35.80 -12.77
N ARG A 24 16.80 -36.51 -12.56
CA ARG A 24 17.71 -36.85 -13.63
C ARG A 24 18.05 -38.33 -13.57
N GLU A 25 18.27 -38.90 -14.73
CA GLU A 25 18.55 -40.32 -14.90
C GLU A 25 19.91 -40.53 -15.56
N ALA A 26 20.55 -41.59 -15.22
CA ALA A 26 21.75 -42.09 -15.86
C ALA A 26 21.69 -43.60 -15.97
N THR A 27 22.31 -44.14 -16.98
CA THR A 27 22.46 -45.58 -17.17
C THR A 27 23.93 -45.95 -17.08
N LEU A 28 24.24 -46.84 -16.18
CA LEU A 28 25.59 -47.43 -16.07
C LEU A 28 25.52 -48.83 -16.67
N VAL A 29 26.36 -49.09 -17.66
CA VAL A 29 26.51 -50.40 -18.27
C VAL A 29 27.84 -51.01 -17.82
N ILE A 30 27.77 -52.14 -17.17
CA ILE A 30 28.93 -52.90 -16.72
C ILE A 30 29.07 -54.11 -17.61
N VAL A 31 30.20 -54.23 -18.31
CA VAL A 31 30.50 -55.35 -19.21
C VAL A 31 31.65 -56.17 -18.66
N CYS A 32 31.43 -57.47 -18.55
CA CYS A 32 32.45 -58.41 -18.13
C CYS A 32 32.45 -59.63 -19.10
N GLY A 33 33.46 -59.70 -19.98
CA GLY A 33 33.49 -60.65 -21.05
C GLY A 33 32.30 -60.50 -22.01
N GLU A 34 31.50 -61.59 -22.14
CA GLU A 34 30.25 -61.60 -22.94
C GLU A 34 29.01 -61.19 -22.09
N SER A 35 29.17 -60.96 -20.82
CA SER A 35 28.08 -60.57 -19.91
C SER A 35 27.98 -59.05 -19.76
N GLU A 36 26.75 -58.56 -19.77
CA GLU A 36 26.44 -57.14 -19.57
C GLU A 36 25.38 -56.99 -18.47
N VAL A 37 25.59 -56.03 -17.58
CA VAL A 37 24.62 -55.62 -16.56
C VAL A 37 24.35 -54.13 -16.72
N THR A 38 23.10 -53.78 -16.90
CA THR A 38 22.65 -52.39 -16.97
C THR A 38 22.07 -51.97 -15.62
N VAL A 39 22.58 -50.89 -15.07
CA VAL A 39 22.07 -50.26 -13.84
C VAL A 39 21.46 -48.91 -14.18
N HIS A 40 20.18 -48.74 -13.91
CA HIS A 40 19.50 -47.47 -14.03
C HIS A 40 19.60 -46.71 -12.71
N ILE A 41 20.12 -45.51 -12.76
CA ILE A 41 20.29 -44.61 -11.60
C ILE A 41 19.32 -43.46 -11.81
N ARG A 42 18.42 -43.23 -10.84
CA ARG A 42 17.57 -42.06 -10.80
C ARG A 42 17.89 -41.22 -9.58
N GLN A 43 18.10 -39.96 -9.77
CA GLN A 43 18.28 -38.98 -8.70
C GLN A 43 17.07 -38.03 -8.72
N GLU A 44 16.33 -38.03 -7.61
CA GLU A 44 15.14 -37.22 -7.48
C GLU A 44 15.44 -35.73 -7.58
N ALA A 45 14.42 -34.97 -7.92
CA ALA A 45 14.45 -33.49 -7.90
C ALA A 45 14.82 -32.96 -6.52
N ASN A 46 15.50 -31.83 -6.49
CA ASN A 46 15.70 -31.10 -5.25
C ASN A 46 14.45 -30.27 -4.94
N PRO A 47 13.69 -30.62 -3.88
CA PRO A 47 12.49 -29.84 -3.52
C PRO A 47 12.82 -28.42 -3.06
N ASN A 48 14.11 -28.15 -2.75
CA ASN A 48 14.61 -26.83 -2.35
C ASN A 48 15.47 -26.17 -3.45
N ALA A 49 15.29 -26.58 -4.72
CA ALA A 49 16.00 -25.95 -5.83
C ALA A 49 15.65 -24.45 -5.89
N VAL A 50 16.69 -23.64 -5.98
CA VAL A 50 16.49 -22.20 -6.20
C VAL A 50 16.36 -21.95 -7.70
N LEU A 51 15.16 -21.53 -8.09
CA LEU A 51 14.82 -21.24 -9.47
C LEU A 51 15.07 -19.76 -9.75
N THR A 52 15.43 -19.44 -10.99
CA THR A 52 15.64 -18.06 -11.42
C THR A 52 14.84 -17.81 -12.70
N LEU A 53 13.97 -16.79 -12.66
CA LEU A 53 13.22 -16.34 -13.82
C LEU A 53 14.10 -15.55 -14.78
N ASN A 54 13.73 -15.56 -16.05
CA ASN A 54 14.25 -14.60 -17.01
C ASN A 54 13.34 -13.35 -16.99
N SER A 55 13.92 -12.18 -16.78
CA SER A 55 13.16 -10.93 -16.74
C SER A 55 12.42 -10.63 -18.05
N ALA A 56 12.90 -11.12 -19.19
CA ALA A 56 12.24 -10.93 -20.47
C ALA A 56 10.88 -11.67 -20.57
N ASP A 57 10.66 -12.68 -19.73
CA ASP A 57 9.42 -13.46 -19.70
C ASP A 57 8.39 -12.88 -18.70
N ILE A 58 8.76 -11.83 -17.97
CA ILE A 58 7.89 -11.21 -16.96
C ILE A 58 7.14 -10.04 -17.59
N LYS A 59 5.82 -10.13 -17.58
CA LYS A 59 4.95 -9.05 -18.06
C LYS A 59 5.14 -7.78 -17.23
N ASP A 60 5.25 -6.63 -17.90
CA ASP A 60 5.38 -5.29 -17.29
C ASP A 60 6.58 -5.17 -16.32
N PHE A 61 7.65 -5.96 -16.54
CA PHE A 61 8.85 -5.90 -15.69
C PHE A 61 9.48 -4.51 -15.64
N ASP A 62 9.40 -3.76 -16.72
CA ASP A 62 9.88 -2.39 -16.87
C ASP A 62 9.00 -1.35 -16.16
N LYS A 63 7.78 -1.72 -15.76
CA LYS A 63 6.87 -0.90 -14.95
C LYS A 63 7.06 -1.07 -13.44
N TYR A 64 7.97 -1.94 -13.03
CA TYR A 64 8.35 -2.08 -11.63
C TYR A 64 9.50 -1.14 -11.30
N TYR A 65 9.31 -0.32 -10.28
CA TYR A 65 10.40 0.43 -9.69
C TYR A 65 11.08 -0.43 -8.64
N LYS A 66 12.32 -0.84 -8.86
CA LYS A 66 13.07 -1.60 -7.86
C LYS A 66 13.62 -0.65 -6.79
N PRO A 67 13.10 -0.67 -5.54
CA PRO A 67 13.61 0.18 -4.47
C PRO A 67 15.11 0.02 -4.22
N ILE A 68 15.76 1.13 -3.83
CA ILE A 68 17.20 1.12 -3.53
C ILE A 68 17.52 0.13 -2.39
N GLU A 69 16.63 -0.01 -1.40
CA GLU A 69 16.80 -0.99 -0.32
C GLU A 69 16.87 -2.44 -0.83
N PHE A 70 16.31 -2.74 -2.01
CA PHE A 70 16.35 -4.06 -2.65
C PHE A 70 17.47 -4.19 -3.69
N SER A 71 18.37 -3.20 -3.81
CA SER A 71 19.44 -3.18 -4.81
C SER A 71 20.28 -4.47 -4.80
N ASN A 72 20.57 -5.02 -3.62
CA ASN A 72 21.33 -6.25 -3.43
C ASN A 72 20.47 -7.53 -3.49
N MET A 73 19.16 -7.41 -3.64
CA MET A 73 18.26 -8.55 -3.74
C MET A 73 18.07 -8.96 -5.20
N ASN A 74 18.32 -10.23 -5.53
CA ASN A 74 17.94 -10.77 -6.82
C ASN A 74 16.50 -11.29 -6.76
N MET A 75 15.55 -10.43 -7.08
CA MET A 75 14.11 -10.75 -7.02
C MET A 75 13.67 -11.78 -8.07
N LEU A 76 14.51 -12.12 -9.06
CA LEU A 76 14.23 -13.19 -10.02
C LEU A 76 14.39 -14.59 -9.41
N ARG A 77 15.08 -14.71 -8.28
CA ARG A 77 15.29 -15.98 -7.57
C ARG A 77 14.08 -16.32 -6.72
N SER A 78 13.72 -17.62 -6.71
CA SER A 78 12.59 -18.13 -5.92
C SER A 78 12.78 -18.00 -4.40
N ASP A 79 14.02 -17.94 -3.91
CA ASP A 79 14.37 -17.82 -2.48
C ASP A 79 14.49 -16.36 -1.99
N ALA A 80 14.38 -15.36 -2.85
CA ALA A 80 14.38 -13.96 -2.45
C ALA A 80 13.15 -13.63 -1.57
N ARG A 81 13.30 -12.73 -0.58
CA ARG A 81 12.18 -12.30 0.27
C ARG A 81 11.02 -11.79 -0.58
N TRP A 82 11.29 -10.82 -1.43
CA TRP A 82 10.39 -10.33 -2.46
C TRP A 82 10.82 -10.91 -3.79
N SER A 83 9.95 -11.69 -4.42
CA SER A 83 10.31 -12.46 -5.59
C SER A 83 9.22 -12.43 -6.65
N TRP A 84 9.63 -12.31 -7.90
CA TRP A 84 8.75 -12.45 -9.05
C TRP A 84 8.05 -13.82 -9.15
N TRP A 85 8.50 -14.81 -8.40
CA TRP A 85 7.82 -16.10 -8.22
C TRP A 85 6.60 -16.00 -7.30
N ARG A 86 6.53 -14.95 -6.47
CA ARG A 86 5.50 -14.72 -5.47
C ARG A 86 4.96 -13.32 -5.63
N MET A 87 4.28 -13.11 -6.76
CA MET A 87 3.65 -11.82 -7.08
C MET A 87 2.41 -12.02 -7.94
N LYS A 88 1.54 -11.04 -7.89
CA LYS A 88 0.43 -10.84 -8.83
C LYS A 88 0.35 -9.35 -9.17
N GLN A 89 -0.22 -9.04 -10.32
CA GLN A 89 -0.33 -7.67 -10.76
C GLN A 89 -1.69 -7.36 -11.37
N SER A 90 -2.10 -6.11 -11.26
CA SER A 90 -3.21 -5.52 -12.00
C SER A 90 -2.71 -4.45 -12.97
N GLU A 91 -3.57 -3.56 -13.41
CA GLU A 91 -3.19 -2.48 -14.31
C GLU A 91 -2.22 -1.48 -13.65
N HIS A 92 -2.47 -1.14 -12.37
CA HIS A 92 -1.72 -0.09 -11.66
C HIS A 92 -0.96 -0.58 -10.43
N PHE A 93 -1.03 -1.88 -10.08
CA PHE A 93 -0.39 -2.42 -8.88
C PHE A 93 0.42 -3.68 -9.16
N PHE A 94 1.53 -3.83 -8.39
CA PHE A 94 2.17 -5.10 -8.10
C PHE A 94 1.89 -5.47 -6.64
N VAL A 95 1.54 -6.74 -6.38
CA VAL A 95 1.47 -7.31 -5.03
C VAL A 95 2.55 -8.38 -4.92
N PHE A 96 3.49 -8.19 -4.00
CA PHE A 96 4.49 -9.19 -3.63
C PHE A 96 4.16 -9.74 -2.24
N TRP A 97 4.44 -11.03 -2.01
CA TRP A 97 4.24 -11.65 -0.71
C TRP A 97 5.44 -12.47 -0.26
N GLU A 98 5.61 -12.59 1.07
CA GLU A 98 6.72 -13.29 1.67
C GLU A 98 6.68 -14.81 1.45
N PRO A 99 7.84 -15.51 1.55
CA PRO A 99 7.94 -16.96 1.31
C PRO A 99 7.00 -17.84 2.15
N GLY A 100 6.62 -17.38 3.35
CA GLY A 100 5.73 -18.11 4.24
C GLY A 100 4.37 -18.47 3.65
N PHE A 101 3.88 -17.68 2.69
CA PHE A 101 2.62 -17.96 1.97
C PHE A 101 2.76 -19.06 0.90
N GLY A 102 3.98 -19.44 0.53
CA GLY A 102 4.18 -20.29 -0.64
C GLY A 102 3.81 -19.55 -1.94
N ASN A 103 3.23 -20.30 -2.90
CA ASN A 103 2.91 -19.76 -4.22
C ASN A 103 1.59 -18.98 -4.28
N ASP A 104 0.70 -19.19 -3.31
CA ASP A 104 -0.63 -18.56 -3.28
C ASP A 104 -1.02 -18.24 -1.83
N PRO A 105 -1.16 -16.94 -1.48
CA PRO A 105 -1.62 -16.52 -0.15
C PRO A 105 -3.03 -16.99 0.21
N GLY A 106 -3.87 -17.30 -0.77
CA GLY A 106 -5.24 -17.81 -0.56
C GLY A 106 -5.34 -19.33 -0.40
N ALA A 107 -4.23 -20.07 -0.61
CA ALA A 107 -4.25 -21.53 -0.60
C ALA A 107 -4.67 -22.13 0.77
N GLU A 108 -5.31 -23.29 0.75
CA GLU A 108 -5.70 -24.03 1.97
C GLU A 108 -4.51 -24.41 2.85
N SER A 109 -3.31 -24.54 2.28
CA SER A 109 -2.07 -24.80 3.01
C SER A 109 -1.61 -23.61 3.88
N VAL A 110 -2.09 -22.40 3.61
CA VAL A 110 -1.84 -21.21 4.44
C VAL A 110 -2.79 -21.25 5.64
N PRO A 111 -2.32 -20.98 6.87
CA PRO A 111 -3.20 -20.84 8.02
C PRO A 111 -4.33 -19.85 7.77
N GLU A 112 -5.56 -20.16 8.17
CA GLU A 112 -6.74 -19.35 7.87
C GLU A 112 -6.58 -17.88 8.26
N VAL A 113 -5.99 -17.62 9.43
CA VAL A 113 -5.72 -16.26 9.94
C VAL A 113 -4.70 -15.47 9.11
N LEU A 114 -3.99 -16.14 8.19
CA LEU A 114 -3.01 -15.53 7.29
C LEU A 114 -3.44 -15.57 5.82
N ARG A 115 -4.60 -16.18 5.49
CA ARG A 115 -5.04 -16.25 4.10
C ARG A 115 -5.46 -14.88 3.58
N VAL A 116 -5.06 -14.59 2.34
CA VAL A 116 -5.45 -13.37 1.65
C VAL A 116 -5.88 -13.71 0.23
N ASP A 117 -7.06 -13.23 -0.15
CA ASP A 117 -7.49 -13.24 -1.54
C ASP A 117 -6.80 -12.07 -2.29
N ILE A 118 -5.78 -12.41 -3.07
CA ILE A 118 -4.99 -11.43 -3.83
C ILE A 118 -5.82 -10.82 -4.98
N ASP A 119 -6.80 -11.54 -5.52
CA ASP A 119 -7.66 -10.99 -6.56
C ASP A 119 -8.61 -9.93 -6.00
N ASP A 120 -9.20 -10.16 -4.83
CA ASP A 120 -10.00 -9.15 -4.15
C ASP A 120 -9.13 -7.94 -3.76
N LEU A 121 -7.92 -8.16 -3.23
CA LEU A 121 -7.00 -7.08 -2.88
C LEU A 121 -6.68 -6.20 -4.11
N LEU A 122 -6.33 -6.80 -5.24
CA LEU A 122 -6.02 -6.06 -6.46
C LEU A 122 -7.26 -5.36 -7.04
N ALA A 123 -8.41 -6.02 -7.06
CA ALA A 123 -9.65 -5.42 -7.56
C ALA A 123 -10.06 -4.17 -6.74
N LYS A 124 -9.94 -4.24 -5.42
CA LYS A 124 -10.19 -3.12 -4.51
C LYS A 124 -9.14 -2.02 -4.65
N ALA A 125 -7.86 -2.38 -4.73
CA ALA A 125 -6.78 -1.42 -4.96
C ALA A 125 -7.01 -0.61 -6.25
N GLU A 126 -7.43 -1.26 -7.34
CA GLU A 126 -7.78 -0.58 -8.59
C GLU A 126 -8.99 0.36 -8.44
N GLN A 127 -9.97 0.01 -7.60
CA GLN A 127 -11.08 0.91 -7.28
C GLN A 127 -10.57 2.15 -6.56
N PHE A 128 -9.74 1.98 -5.53
CA PHE A 128 -9.17 3.09 -4.76
C PHE A 128 -8.22 3.95 -5.60
N TYR A 129 -7.46 3.34 -6.51
CA TYR A 129 -6.64 4.07 -7.48
C TYR A 129 -7.51 5.00 -8.34
N ARG A 130 -8.58 4.49 -8.94
CA ARG A 130 -9.50 5.31 -9.74
C ARG A 130 -10.12 6.44 -8.93
N THR A 131 -10.57 6.17 -7.71
CA THR A 131 -11.09 7.21 -6.82
C THR A 131 -10.08 8.33 -6.63
N ASN A 132 -8.83 8.01 -6.33
CA ASN A 132 -7.79 9.03 -6.09
C ASN A 132 -7.38 9.79 -7.37
N ILE A 133 -7.34 9.15 -8.53
CA ILE A 133 -6.97 9.79 -9.79
C ILE A 133 -8.16 10.54 -10.42
N GLU A 134 -9.29 9.86 -10.59
CA GLU A 134 -10.39 10.38 -11.41
C GLU A 134 -11.27 11.35 -10.63
N THR A 135 -11.50 11.08 -9.34
CA THR A 135 -12.41 11.85 -8.49
C THR A 135 -11.68 12.89 -7.65
N LEU A 136 -10.64 12.47 -6.93
CA LEU A 136 -9.97 13.29 -5.92
C LEU A 136 -8.78 14.09 -6.47
N LYS A 137 -8.27 13.73 -7.66
CA LYS A 137 -7.22 14.47 -8.38
C LYS A 137 -5.88 14.56 -7.62
N PHE A 138 -5.46 13.49 -6.96
CA PHE A 138 -4.17 13.45 -6.26
C PHE A 138 -2.96 13.31 -7.20
N ALA A 139 -3.13 12.92 -8.44
CA ALA A 139 -2.08 12.92 -9.46
C ALA A 139 -2.64 13.24 -10.85
N ASP A 140 -1.79 13.78 -11.72
CA ASP A 140 -2.10 14.09 -13.12
C ASP A 140 -1.35 13.08 -14.01
N THR A 141 -2.06 12.02 -14.39
CA THR A 141 -1.54 10.94 -15.21
C THR A 141 -1.78 11.15 -16.71
N GLY A 142 -1.01 10.47 -17.56
CA GLY A 142 -1.16 10.50 -19.03
C GLY A 142 -0.42 11.65 -19.71
N GLN A 143 0.37 12.45 -18.98
CA GLN A 143 1.10 13.59 -19.52
C GLN A 143 2.60 13.60 -19.17
N ASN A 144 3.13 12.49 -18.70
CA ASN A 144 4.50 12.37 -18.18
C ASN A 144 4.82 13.33 -17.02
N LYS A 145 3.80 13.72 -16.25
CA LYS A 145 3.92 14.56 -15.07
C LYS A 145 3.90 13.80 -13.76
N SER A 146 3.58 12.52 -13.83
CA SER A 146 3.59 11.61 -12.69
C SER A 146 4.45 10.40 -12.99
N PHE A 147 5.14 9.89 -11.97
CA PHE A 147 5.81 8.59 -12.06
C PHE A 147 4.82 7.43 -12.27
N LEU A 148 3.54 7.62 -11.97
CA LEU A 148 2.46 6.67 -12.27
C LEU A 148 2.26 6.46 -13.79
N ASP A 149 2.73 7.35 -14.64
CA ASP A 149 2.75 7.15 -16.08
C ASP A 149 3.76 6.08 -16.53
N LYS A 150 4.71 5.76 -15.66
CA LYS A 150 5.78 4.80 -15.93
C LYS A 150 5.72 3.57 -15.03
N TYR A 151 5.44 3.75 -13.74
CA TYR A 151 5.55 2.69 -12.75
C TYR A 151 4.19 2.39 -12.14
N LYS A 152 3.99 1.14 -11.74
CA LYS A 152 2.85 0.69 -10.93
C LYS A 152 3.18 0.87 -9.44
N MET A 153 2.17 1.16 -8.62
CA MET A 153 2.29 1.15 -7.18
C MET A 153 2.58 -0.25 -6.63
N GLU A 154 3.13 -0.34 -5.45
CA GLU A 154 3.65 -1.59 -4.89
C GLU A 154 2.97 -1.93 -3.57
N ILE A 155 2.51 -3.17 -3.43
CA ILE A 155 1.93 -3.72 -2.20
C ILE A 155 2.81 -4.86 -1.73
N TYR A 156 3.22 -4.82 -0.46
CA TYR A 156 4.05 -5.84 0.18
C TYR A 156 3.28 -6.52 1.30
N LEU A 157 2.89 -7.79 1.07
CA LEU A 157 2.13 -8.58 2.02
C LEU A 157 3.08 -9.40 2.91
N LEU A 158 3.05 -9.11 4.20
CA LEU A 158 3.91 -9.69 5.22
C LEU A 158 3.29 -10.95 5.81
N TYR A 159 4.07 -12.01 5.98
CA TYR A 159 3.63 -13.26 6.60
C TYR A 159 3.71 -13.14 8.13
N GLN A 160 2.77 -12.45 8.73
CA GLN A 160 2.71 -12.22 10.17
C GLN A 160 1.28 -12.01 10.67
N THR A 161 1.04 -12.32 11.93
CA THR A 161 -0.23 -12.08 12.63
C THR A 161 -0.26 -10.71 13.33
N GLU A 162 0.90 -10.13 13.61
CA GLU A 162 1.00 -8.79 14.17
C GLU A 162 0.40 -7.79 13.18
N TRP A 163 -0.51 -6.95 13.69
CA TRP A 163 -1.19 -5.96 12.87
C TRP A 163 -0.19 -4.93 12.30
N LEU A 164 -0.26 -4.72 11.01
CA LEU A 164 0.48 -3.67 10.33
C LEU A 164 -0.29 -3.23 9.09
N ALA A 165 -0.49 -1.94 8.97
CA ALA A 165 -0.83 -1.27 7.73
C ALA A 165 -0.05 0.04 7.68
N THR A 166 0.66 0.29 6.59
CA THR A 166 1.42 1.52 6.40
C THR A 166 1.46 1.86 4.92
N GLY A 167 0.93 3.01 4.55
CA GLY A 167 1.06 3.59 3.22
C GLY A 167 2.15 4.67 3.21
N SER A 168 2.99 4.64 2.21
CA SER A 168 4.06 5.62 1.93
C SER A 168 4.59 5.41 0.51
N GLY A 169 5.89 5.24 0.34
CA GLY A 169 6.50 4.92 -0.95
C GLY A 169 8.01 4.77 -0.88
N TYR A 170 8.61 4.62 -2.05
CA TYR A 170 10.05 4.37 -2.20
C TYR A 170 10.76 5.48 -2.96
N ASP A 171 11.91 5.88 -2.44
CA ASP A 171 12.98 6.64 -3.10
C ASP A 171 12.49 7.92 -3.81
N ASN A 172 11.45 8.57 -3.26
CA ASN A 172 10.79 9.73 -3.86
C ASN A 172 10.33 9.47 -5.31
N THR A 173 9.91 8.24 -5.59
CA THR A 173 9.55 7.81 -6.96
C THR A 173 8.14 7.24 -7.01
N ILE A 174 7.82 6.23 -6.19
CA ILE A 174 6.56 5.50 -6.31
C ILE A 174 5.89 5.24 -4.96
N GLY A 175 4.57 5.38 -4.92
CA GLY A 175 3.77 5.00 -3.77
C GLY A 175 3.79 3.49 -3.53
N ALA A 176 3.88 3.11 -2.25
CA ALA A 176 3.88 1.72 -1.82
C ALA A 176 3.19 1.56 -0.47
N LEU A 177 2.71 0.35 -0.18
CA LEU A 177 2.15 0.02 1.13
C LEU A 177 2.61 -1.36 1.60
N TRP A 178 2.69 -1.50 2.93
CA TRP A 178 3.05 -2.73 3.63
C TRP A 178 1.89 -3.13 4.51
N VAL A 179 1.40 -4.37 4.34
CA VAL A 179 0.20 -4.84 5.01
C VAL A 179 0.38 -6.26 5.55
N ASN A 180 -0.31 -6.56 6.63
CA ASN A 180 -0.45 -7.94 7.11
C ASN A 180 -1.83 -8.50 6.73
N PRO A 181 -2.02 -9.84 6.76
CA PRO A 181 -3.26 -10.48 6.34
C PRO A 181 -4.54 -9.96 7.00
N SER A 182 -4.50 -9.62 8.29
CA SER A 182 -5.72 -9.18 9.01
C SER A 182 -6.30 -7.87 8.45
N THR A 183 -5.50 -7.06 7.77
CA THR A 183 -5.96 -5.82 7.11
C THR A 183 -6.62 -6.07 5.76
N CYS A 184 -6.52 -7.31 5.26
CA CYS A 184 -7.10 -7.79 4.01
C CYS A 184 -8.24 -8.80 4.23
N GLN A 185 -8.79 -8.91 5.44
CA GLN A 185 -9.80 -9.91 5.83
C GLN A 185 -11.04 -9.27 6.48
N PRO A 186 -11.93 -8.64 5.72
CA PRO A 186 -11.89 -8.36 4.27
C PRO A 186 -11.03 -7.16 3.90
N VAL A 187 -10.69 -7.02 2.62
CA VAL A 187 -10.12 -5.78 2.08
C VAL A 187 -11.17 -4.66 2.20
N GLY A 188 -10.83 -3.58 2.88
CA GLY A 188 -11.77 -2.52 3.22
C GLY A 188 -11.13 -1.14 3.35
N SER A 189 -11.74 -0.30 4.18
CA SER A 189 -11.32 1.09 4.39
C SER A 189 -9.87 1.23 4.88
N THR A 190 -9.32 0.26 5.60
CA THR A 190 -7.90 0.26 5.99
C THR A 190 -6.98 0.27 4.76
N ILE A 191 -7.21 -0.61 3.79
CA ILE A 191 -6.38 -0.63 2.56
C ILE A 191 -6.61 0.64 1.73
N ALA A 192 -7.85 1.13 1.66
CA ALA A 192 -8.15 2.40 1.00
C ALA A 192 -7.41 3.59 1.66
N HIS A 193 -7.30 3.60 2.99
CA HIS A 193 -6.55 4.58 3.77
C HIS A 193 -5.05 4.53 3.44
N GLU A 194 -4.44 3.35 3.43
CA GLU A 194 -3.01 3.21 3.13
C GLU A 194 -2.67 3.56 1.67
N ILE A 195 -3.58 3.24 0.74
CA ILE A 195 -3.45 3.72 -0.64
C ILE A 195 -3.58 5.24 -0.69
N GLY A 196 -4.44 5.84 0.13
CA GLY A 196 -4.52 7.29 0.32
C GLY A 196 -3.17 7.90 0.69
N HIS A 197 -2.46 7.33 1.68
CA HIS A 197 -1.11 7.76 2.03
C HIS A 197 -0.10 7.56 0.90
N SER A 198 -0.22 6.46 0.13
CA SER A 198 0.64 6.24 -1.03
C SER A 198 0.44 7.32 -2.10
N PHE A 199 -0.79 7.82 -2.29
CA PHE A 199 -1.06 8.96 -3.16
C PHE A 199 -0.56 10.29 -2.59
N GLN A 200 -0.66 10.52 -1.28
CA GLN A 200 -0.06 11.69 -0.63
C GLN A 200 1.46 11.72 -0.83
N TYR A 201 2.11 10.56 -0.72
CA TYR A 201 3.54 10.41 -1.04
C TYR A 201 3.81 10.68 -2.53
N GLN A 202 2.95 10.16 -3.42
CA GLN A 202 3.08 10.34 -4.87
C GLN A 202 3.01 11.82 -5.28
N VAL A 203 2.19 12.64 -4.61
CA VAL A 203 2.17 14.10 -4.83
C VAL A 203 3.56 14.69 -4.66
N SER A 204 4.28 14.28 -3.61
CA SER A 204 5.65 14.76 -3.37
C SER A 204 6.62 14.29 -4.45
N CYS A 205 6.52 13.03 -4.87
CA CYS A 205 7.33 12.47 -5.97
C CYS A 205 7.12 13.25 -7.27
N ASP A 206 5.87 13.53 -7.62
CA ASP A 206 5.51 14.18 -8.86
C ASP A 206 5.94 15.66 -8.87
N LYS A 207 5.86 16.34 -7.73
CA LYS A 207 6.41 17.71 -7.59
C LYS A 207 7.91 17.75 -7.85
N MET A 208 8.66 16.78 -7.34
CA MET A 208 10.10 16.68 -7.60
C MET A 208 10.39 16.32 -9.06
N LEU A 209 9.64 15.41 -9.65
CA LEU A 209 9.73 15.06 -11.07
C LEU A 209 9.56 16.28 -11.96
N ASN A 210 8.62 17.16 -11.64
CA ASN A 210 8.31 18.37 -12.40
C ASN A 210 9.20 19.56 -12.05
N GLY A 211 10.17 19.40 -11.14
CA GLY A 211 11.09 20.45 -10.72
C GLY A 211 10.42 21.58 -9.92
N GLU A 212 9.26 21.33 -9.33
CA GLU A 212 8.51 22.32 -8.53
C GLU A 212 9.07 22.48 -7.13
N ALA A 213 9.73 21.45 -6.61
CA ALA A 213 10.35 21.44 -5.29
C ALA A 213 11.53 20.47 -5.26
N ASP A 214 12.50 20.72 -4.35
CA ASP A 214 13.49 19.73 -3.97
C ASP A 214 13.00 18.92 -2.76
N PHE A 215 13.70 17.85 -2.42
CA PHE A 215 13.34 16.97 -1.30
C PHE A 215 13.16 17.72 0.04
N SER A 216 13.91 18.79 0.27
CA SER A 216 13.87 19.54 1.54
C SER A 216 12.68 20.51 1.63
N GLN A 217 12.01 20.78 0.52
CA GLN A 217 10.98 21.81 0.41
C GLN A 217 9.70 21.29 -0.26
N VAL A 218 9.55 19.98 -0.41
CA VAL A 218 8.37 19.38 -1.01
C VAL A 218 7.20 19.31 -0.03
N GLY A 219 5.99 19.65 -0.51
CA GLY A 219 4.76 19.54 0.27
C GLY A 219 4.60 20.61 1.36
N PHE A 220 3.96 20.21 2.45
CA PHE A 220 3.71 21.10 3.60
C PHE A 220 4.88 21.10 4.57
N ARG A 221 5.19 22.27 5.16
CA ARG A 221 6.12 22.34 6.28
C ARG A 221 5.57 21.64 7.54
N TYR A 222 4.29 21.84 7.82
CA TYR A 222 3.61 21.29 8.98
C TYR A 222 2.37 20.54 8.56
N GLY A 223 2.21 19.32 9.06
CA GLY A 223 1.04 18.47 8.82
C GLY A 223 0.16 18.28 10.04
N TYR A 224 0.44 19.07 11.11
CA TYR A 224 -0.23 19.06 12.42
C TYR A 224 -0.02 17.75 13.21
N GLY A 225 0.01 17.89 14.53
CA GLY A 225 0.23 16.78 15.45
C GLY A 225 1.60 16.82 16.14
N SER A 226 1.94 15.79 16.90
CA SER A 226 3.09 15.79 17.80
C SER A 226 4.38 15.20 17.22
N SER A 227 4.38 14.67 16.02
CA SER A 227 5.55 14.00 15.42
C SER A 227 6.55 15.00 14.84
N GLY A 228 7.19 15.78 15.69
CA GLY A 228 8.17 16.77 15.29
C GLY A 228 7.56 17.98 14.56
N GLU A 229 8.37 18.72 13.79
CA GLU A 229 7.90 19.89 13.06
C GLU A 229 6.87 19.56 11.98
N GLY A 230 6.98 18.39 11.35
CA GLY A 230 6.05 17.96 10.30
C GLY A 230 4.66 17.66 10.84
N GLY A 231 4.59 16.85 11.90
CA GLY A 231 3.34 16.23 12.33
C GLY A 231 2.74 15.35 11.24
N ASN A 232 1.74 14.56 11.57
CA ASN A 232 1.05 13.73 10.58
C ASN A 232 -0.49 13.79 10.67
N GLY A 233 -1.03 14.67 11.51
CA GLY A 233 -2.47 14.77 11.75
C GLY A 233 -3.26 15.00 10.47
N PHE A 234 -2.83 15.92 9.63
CA PHE A 234 -3.52 16.20 8.37
C PHE A 234 -3.40 15.06 7.35
N TRP A 235 -2.26 14.35 7.33
CA TRP A 235 -2.09 13.16 6.48
C TRP A 235 -3.14 12.11 6.83
N GLU A 236 -3.27 11.79 8.10
CA GLU A 236 -4.23 10.80 8.60
C GLU A 236 -5.68 11.22 8.36
N GLN A 237 -6.03 12.49 8.64
CA GLN A 237 -7.35 13.04 8.36
C GLN A 237 -7.71 12.93 6.87
N CYS A 238 -6.76 13.22 5.99
CA CYS A 238 -6.97 13.12 4.56
C CYS A 238 -7.10 11.66 4.11
N ALA A 239 -6.25 10.75 4.61
CA ALA A 239 -6.34 9.33 4.27
C ALA A 239 -7.67 8.71 4.74
N GLN A 240 -8.18 9.07 5.93
CA GLN A 240 -9.51 8.70 6.37
C GLN A 240 -10.59 9.25 5.44
N TRP A 241 -10.50 10.51 5.08
CA TRP A 241 -11.44 11.13 4.14
C TRP A 241 -11.37 10.46 2.75
N GLN A 242 -10.19 10.16 2.24
CA GLN A 242 -9.99 9.43 0.99
C GLN A 242 -10.64 8.04 1.05
N SER A 243 -10.42 7.28 2.11
CA SER A 243 -11.00 5.94 2.29
C SER A 243 -12.53 5.96 2.35
N PHE A 244 -13.12 6.97 2.99
CA PHE A 244 -14.57 7.10 3.11
C PHE A 244 -15.27 7.58 1.84
N GLN A 245 -14.55 7.91 0.78
CA GLN A 245 -15.17 8.09 -0.52
C GLN A 245 -15.70 6.75 -1.08
N ASP A 246 -15.00 5.65 -0.78
CA ASP A 246 -15.39 4.29 -1.15
C ASP A 246 -16.19 3.58 -0.04
N TYR A 247 -16.02 3.99 1.21
CA TYR A 247 -16.68 3.41 2.40
C TYR A 247 -17.46 4.44 3.23
N PRO A 248 -18.37 5.21 2.65
CA PRO A 248 -19.06 6.30 3.36
C PRO A 248 -19.95 5.81 4.53
N ALA A 249 -20.37 4.56 4.52
CA ALA A 249 -21.11 3.97 5.64
C ALA A 249 -20.28 3.85 6.94
N GLU A 250 -18.95 3.94 6.85
CA GLU A 250 -18.04 3.88 8.00
C GLU A 250 -17.77 5.24 8.65
N LEU A 251 -18.29 6.35 8.06
CA LEU A 251 -18.14 7.72 8.57
C LEU A 251 -18.44 7.87 10.06
N PHE A 252 -19.46 7.17 10.55
CA PHE A 252 -19.90 7.20 11.94
C PHE A 252 -19.53 5.91 12.71
N GLY A 253 -18.48 5.20 12.26
CA GLY A 253 -17.93 4.03 12.91
C GLY A 253 -17.03 4.35 14.11
N TYR A 254 -16.01 3.52 14.33
CA TYR A 254 -15.12 3.60 15.49
C TYR A 254 -14.54 5.01 15.77
N HIS A 255 -14.14 5.74 14.74
CA HIS A 255 -13.48 7.03 14.91
C HIS A 255 -14.41 8.15 15.44
N VAL A 256 -15.70 8.02 15.27
CA VAL A 256 -16.65 9.01 15.81
C VAL A 256 -16.65 9.04 17.33
N ASP A 257 -16.36 7.94 18.00
CA ASP A 257 -16.28 7.92 19.46
C ASP A 257 -15.06 8.68 19.97
N VAL A 258 -13.95 8.65 19.23
CA VAL A 258 -12.78 9.49 19.51
C VAL A 258 -13.12 10.97 19.28
N TRP A 259 -13.84 11.30 18.22
CA TRP A 259 -14.34 12.65 17.99
C TRP A 259 -15.24 13.12 19.15
N LYS A 260 -16.23 12.34 19.54
CA LYS A 260 -17.16 12.66 20.64
C LYS A 260 -16.46 12.92 21.96
N ALA A 261 -15.39 12.19 22.25
CA ALA A 261 -14.60 12.38 23.46
C ALA A 261 -13.70 13.62 23.41
N ASN A 262 -13.38 14.14 22.23
CA ASN A 262 -12.35 15.15 22.01
C ASN A 262 -12.81 16.39 21.22
N TYR A 263 -14.09 16.56 20.90
CA TYR A 263 -14.62 17.67 20.09
C TYR A 263 -14.24 19.08 20.61
N HIS A 264 -13.97 19.18 21.92
CA HIS A 264 -13.53 20.42 22.57
C HIS A 264 -12.08 20.79 22.25
N ARG A 265 -11.33 19.90 21.60
CA ARG A 265 -9.96 20.12 21.17
C ARG A 265 -9.93 20.73 19.78
N HIS A 266 -8.84 21.39 19.48
CA HIS A 266 -8.62 21.89 18.11
C HIS A 266 -8.56 20.71 17.12
N PHE A 267 -9.11 20.88 15.92
CA PHE A 267 -9.22 19.80 14.91
C PHE A 267 -7.86 19.21 14.50
N ASN A 268 -6.77 19.94 14.63
CA ASN A 268 -5.41 19.47 14.38
C ASN A 268 -4.70 18.94 15.62
N HIS A 269 -5.42 18.74 16.74
CA HIS A 269 -4.86 18.07 17.91
C HIS A 269 -4.53 16.62 17.58
N GLU A 270 -3.42 16.09 18.11
CA GLU A 270 -2.93 14.76 17.81
C GLU A 270 -3.98 13.66 17.97
N TRP A 271 -4.79 13.70 19.03
CA TRP A 271 -5.85 12.71 19.23
C TRP A 271 -6.95 12.75 18.18
N MET A 272 -7.01 13.82 17.40
CA MET A 272 -7.99 14.01 16.34
C MET A 272 -7.51 13.51 14.97
N ARG A 273 -6.27 13.06 14.84
CA ARG A 273 -5.67 12.72 13.55
C ARG A 273 -6.47 11.71 12.71
N TYR A 274 -7.09 10.72 13.35
CA TYR A 274 -7.96 9.74 12.68
C TYR A 274 -9.44 10.07 12.78
N ALA A 275 -9.83 11.09 13.52
CA ALA A 275 -11.22 11.38 13.84
C ALA A 275 -11.73 12.73 13.32
N SER A 276 -10.84 13.59 12.80
CA SER A 276 -11.19 14.94 12.35
C SER A 276 -11.12 15.11 10.83
N TYR A 277 -11.78 14.23 10.10
CA TYR A 277 -11.91 14.27 8.63
C TYR A 277 -13.09 15.11 8.15
N TRP A 278 -13.79 15.80 9.02
CA TRP A 278 -14.99 16.59 8.74
C TRP A 278 -14.71 17.88 7.98
N LEU A 279 -13.54 18.49 8.21
CA LEU A 279 -13.12 19.70 7.51
C LEU A 279 -12.99 19.46 6.01
N GLN A 280 -12.47 18.29 5.62
CA GLN A 280 -12.34 17.86 4.22
C GLN A 280 -13.73 17.73 3.56
N TYR A 281 -14.74 17.21 4.27
CA TYR A 281 -16.12 17.17 3.78
C TYR A 281 -16.74 18.57 3.63
N TYR A 282 -16.47 19.46 4.57
CA TYR A 282 -16.90 20.85 4.48
C TYR A 282 -16.26 21.55 3.26
N TRP A 283 -14.98 21.38 3.05
CA TRP A 283 -14.31 21.91 1.86
C TRP A 283 -14.87 21.33 0.57
N ALA A 284 -15.07 20.01 0.53
CA ALA A 284 -15.60 19.32 -0.64
C ALA A 284 -17.03 19.82 -0.99
N GLN A 285 -17.87 20.08 0.00
CA GLN A 285 -19.19 20.65 -0.23
C GLN A 285 -19.14 22.04 -0.86
N LYS A 286 -18.13 22.84 -0.53
CA LYS A 286 -18.00 24.22 -1.01
C LYS A 286 -17.31 24.36 -2.36
N HIS A 287 -16.32 23.53 -2.61
CA HIS A 287 -15.38 23.74 -3.71
C HIS A 287 -15.31 22.55 -4.69
N GLY A 288 -16.01 21.47 -4.40
CA GLY A 288 -15.94 20.22 -5.17
C GLY A 288 -15.06 19.18 -4.48
N VAL A 289 -15.28 17.92 -4.83
CA VAL A 289 -14.63 16.77 -4.17
C VAL A 289 -13.12 16.71 -4.38
N ASP A 290 -12.60 17.38 -5.40
CA ASP A 290 -11.17 17.48 -5.72
C ASP A 290 -10.40 18.54 -4.89
N VAL A 291 -11.10 19.29 -4.03
CA VAL A 291 -10.50 20.37 -3.23
C VAL A 291 -9.32 19.89 -2.38
N VAL A 292 -9.41 18.71 -1.78
CA VAL A 292 -8.35 18.17 -0.94
C VAL A 292 -7.15 17.78 -1.80
N GLY A 293 -7.36 17.11 -2.94
CA GLY A 293 -6.32 16.84 -3.92
C GLY A 293 -5.63 18.12 -4.42
N ASN A 294 -6.41 19.18 -4.67
CA ASN A 294 -5.88 20.49 -5.05
C ASN A 294 -5.02 21.12 -3.93
N VAL A 295 -5.44 21.02 -2.66
CA VAL A 295 -4.64 21.50 -1.53
C VAL A 295 -3.31 20.73 -1.45
N TRP A 296 -3.31 19.42 -1.67
CA TRP A 296 -2.09 18.61 -1.71
C TRP A 296 -1.20 18.94 -2.90
N THR A 297 -1.73 18.91 -4.11
CA THR A 297 -0.95 19.07 -5.35
C THR A 297 -0.44 20.49 -5.54
N GLN A 298 -1.12 21.51 -4.98
CA GLN A 298 -0.74 22.91 -5.08
C GLN A 298 -0.07 23.46 -3.80
N SER A 299 0.25 22.58 -2.83
CA SER A 299 1.00 22.99 -1.62
C SER A 299 2.34 23.63 -1.98
N ARG A 300 2.78 24.60 -1.18
CA ARG A 300 4.06 25.30 -1.36
C ARG A 300 4.78 25.37 -0.02
N TYR A 301 6.01 24.95 0.02
CA TYR A 301 6.83 25.17 1.21
C TYR A 301 7.08 26.68 1.43
N PRO A 302 6.96 27.24 2.64
CA PRO A 302 6.72 26.58 3.94
C PRO A 302 5.26 26.63 4.42
N GLU A 303 4.31 26.60 3.53
CA GLU A 303 2.88 26.60 3.89
C GLU A 303 2.50 25.36 4.74
N ASP A 304 1.49 25.53 5.58
CA ASP A 304 0.71 24.44 6.12
C ASP A 304 -0.58 24.23 5.29
N PRO A 305 -1.37 23.16 5.55
CA PRO A 305 -2.60 22.93 4.79
C PRO A 305 -3.63 24.06 4.83
N LEU A 306 -3.78 24.75 5.97
CA LEU A 306 -4.69 25.90 6.08
C LEU A 306 -4.17 27.12 5.32
N MET A 307 -2.86 27.35 5.34
CA MET A 307 -2.24 28.42 4.54
C MET A 307 -2.42 28.17 3.04
N THR A 308 -2.24 26.92 2.60
CA THR A 308 -2.50 26.55 1.20
C THR A 308 -3.98 26.73 0.85
N TYR A 309 -4.91 26.28 1.70
CA TYR A 309 -6.33 26.49 1.50
C TYR A 309 -6.69 27.99 1.48
N GLN A 310 -6.15 28.79 2.40
CA GLN A 310 -6.32 30.24 2.43
C GLN A 310 -5.90 30.88 1.10
N ARG A 311 -4.75 30.49 0.57
CA ARG A 311 -4.25 31.03 -0.70
C ARG A 311 -5.14 30.64 -1.88
N LEU A 312 -5.59 29.40 -1.93
CA LEU A 312 -6.34 28.87 -3.07
C LEU A 312 -7.81 29.30 -3.06
N TYR A 313 -8.44 29.34 -1.90
CA TYR A 313 -9.90 29.46 -1.78
C TYR A 313 -10.41 30.64 -0.96
N CYS A 314 -9.51 31.36 -0.27
CA CYS A 314 -9.86 32.52 0.56
C CYS A 314 -9.19 33.83 0.07
N ASN A 315 -8.79 33.91 -1.20
CA ASN A 315 -8.10 35.09 -1.77
C ASN A 315 -6.87 35.52 -0.95
N ASN A 316 -6.21 34.60 -0.27
CA ASN A 316 -5.11 34.85 0.66
C ASN A 316 -5.50 35.81 1.81
N ASP A 317 -6.77 35.90 2.16
CA ASP A 317 -7.31 36.73 3.21
C ASP A 317 -7.59 35.92 4.48
N LEU A 318 -6.99 36.35 5.61
CA LEU A 318 -7.13 35.65 6.89
C LEU A 318 -8.55 35.75 7.46
N GLN A 319 -9.23 36.88 7.24
CA GLN A 319 -10.60 37.07 7.72
C GLN A 319 -11.57 36.13 6.98
N THR A 320 -11.34 35.95 5.71
CA THR A 320 -12.09 34.97 4.90
C THR A 320 -11.84 33.56 5.43
N LEU A 321 -10.59 33.15 5.71
CA LEU A 321 -10.28 31.87 6.33
C LEU A 321 -10.99 31.68 7.68
N TYR A 322 -11.01 32.70 8.55
CA TYR A 322 -11.74 32.60 9.81
C TYR A 322 -13.24 32.41 9.60
N THR A 323 -13.81 33.09 8.60
CA THR A 323 -15.21 32.92 8.23
C THR A 323 -15.50 31.48 7.76
N GLU A 324 -14.59 30.90 6.98
CA GLU A 324 -14.69 29.49 6.56
C GLU A 324 -14.61 28.53 7.76
N LEU A 325 -13.66 28.71 8.66
CA LEU A 325 -13.52 27.86 9.85
C LEU A 325 -14.73 28.01 10.79
N TYR A 326 -15.30 29.22 10.92
CA TYR A 326 -16.55 29.44 11.63
C TYR A 326 -17.73 28.71 10.96
N GLY A 327 -17.82 28.79 9.63
CA GLY A 327 -18.81 28.06 8.86
C GLY A 327 -18.71 26.54 9.04
N TYR A 328 -17.49 26.02 9.02
CA TYR A 328 -17.23 24.62 9.35
C TYR A 328 -17.73 24.25 10.75
N ALA A 329 -17.33 25.03 11.77
CA ALA A 329 -17.69 24.76 13.16
C ALA A 329 -19.21 24.77 13.38
N THR A 330 -19.93 25.70 12.76
CA THR A 330 -21.39 25.77 12.86
C THR A 330 -22.09 24.58 12.25
N ARG A 331 -21.59 24.05 11.12
CA ARG A 331 -22.15 22.84 10.48
C ARG A 331 -21.85 21.57 11.25
N MET A 332 -20.70 21.53 11.93
CA MET A 332 -20.36 20.39 12.78
C MET A 332 -21.30 20.18 13.96
N VAL A 333 -21.98 21.22 14.42
CA VAL A 333 -22.96 21.13 15.50
C VAL A 333 -24.07 20.13 15.20
N THR A 334 -24.50 20.03 13.95
CA THR A 334 -25.59 19.15 13.50
C THR A 334 -25.15 18.20 12.38
N TYR A 335 -23.86 18.11 12.08
CA TYR A 335 -23.32 17.41 10.92
C TYR A 335 -23.98 17.86 9.60
N ASP A 336 -24.27 19.16 9.46
CA ASP A 336 -24.99 19.74 8.34
C ASP A 336 -24.10 19.88 7.08
N MET A 337 -23.67 18.75 6.57
CA MET A 337 -22.95 18.60 5.30
C MET A 337 -23.65 17.55 4.47
N ASP A 338 -23.90 17.82 3.19
CA ASP A 338 -24.81 17.04 2.34
C ASP A 338 -24.48 15.55 2.30
N VAL A 339 -23.22 15.19 2.08
CA VAL A 339 -22.80 13.80 2.07
C VAL A 339 -22.89 13.18 3.47
N VAL A 340 -22.41 13.90 4.49
CA VAL A 340 -22.35 13.42 5.87
C VAL A 340 -23.74 13.13 6.44
N ARG A 341 -24.72 13.99 6.17
CA ARG A 341 -26.10 13.81 6.63
C ARG A 341 -26.73 12.47 6.24
N ASN A 342 -26.33 11.91 5.10
CA ASN A 342 -26.86 10.63 4.63
C ASN A 342 -26.42 9.44 5.48
N TYR A 343 -25.38 9.60 6.29
CA TYR A 343 -24.76 8.54 7.10
C TYR A 343 -24.83 8.79 8.60
N VAL A 344 -25.44 9.90 9.04
CA VAL A 344 -25.59 10.22 10.48
C VAL A 344 -26.35 9.10 11.17
N THR A 345 -25.73 8.51 12.19
CA THR A 345 -26.32 7.45 13.01
C THR A 345 -27.14 8.05 14.17
N GLU A 346 -28.04 7.25 14.73
CA GLU A 346 -28.77 7.62 15.95
C GLU A 346 -27.82 7.99 17.09
N THR A 347 -26.73 7.27 17.25
CA THR A 347 -25.69 7.55 18.25
C THR A 347 -25.05 8.93 18.06
N ALA A 348 -24.80 9.34 16.82
CA ALA A 348 -24.28 10.66 16.53
C ALA A 348 -25.30 11.77 16.86
N CYS A 349 -26.57 11.57 16.50
CA CYS A 349 -27.63 12.51 16.83
C CYS A 349 -27.80 12.68 18.36
N ASN A 350 -27.81 11.60 19.11
CA ASN A 350 -27.89 11.64 20.58
C ASN A 350 -26.71 12.36 21.21
N TYR A 351 -25.52 12.19 20.62
CA TYR A 351 -24.33 12.88 21.05
C TYR A 351 -24.45 14.40 20.80
N THR A 352 -24.92 14.80 19.65
CA THR A 352 -25.12 16.22 19.30
C THR A 352 -26.07 16.91 20.27
N THR A 353 -27.16 16.24 20.64
CA THR A 353 -28.10 16.73 21.66
C THR A 353 -27.40 16.93 23.00
N LYS A 354 -26.57 15.97 23.44
CA LYS A 354 -25.80 16.10 24.69
C LYS A 354 -24.77 17.24 24.65
N MET A 355 -24.20 17.55 23.50
CA MET A 355 -23.33 18.74 23.36
C MET A 355 -24.07 20.04 23.69
N TYR A 356 -25.29 20.19 23.19
CA TYR A 356 -26.09 21.37 23.50
C TYR A 356 -26.44 21.44 24.99
N ASP A 357 -26.86 20.30 25.56
CA ASP A 357 -27.20 20.26 26.99
C ASP A 357 -26.00 20.58 27.89
N ALA A 358 -24.79 20.21 27.47
CA ALA A 358 -23.56 20.50 28.20
C ALA A 358 -23.09 21.95 28.03
N ALA A 359 -23.47 22.61 26.93
CA ALA A 359 -23.04 23.99 26.61
C ALA A 359 -24.07 25.04 27.03
N GLY A 360 -25.27 24.66 27.31
CA GLY A 360 -26.38 25.54 27.68
C GLY A 360 -27.19 25.10 28.79
#